data_93cf26d46d801d7cd59d8d85ece2d233
#
_entry.id   93cf26d46d801d7cd59d8d85ece2d233
#
_cell.length_a   1.000
_cell.length_b   1.000
_cell.length_c   1.000
_cell.angle_alpha   90.00
_cell.angle_beta   90.00
_cell.angle_gamma   90.00
#
_symmetry.space_group_name_H-M   'P 1'
#
loop_
_entity.id
_entity.type
_entity.pdbx_description
1 polymer ?
#
loop_
_entity_poly.entity_id
_entity_poly.type
_entity_poly.pdbx_seq_one_letter_code
_entity_poly.pdbx_strand_id
1 'polypeptide(L)'
;MHKIGILSDTHGLLRPEVAEALADCEAILHGGDINKPAVLEQLNRIAPTYVVRGNNDKEWARELPETLSVSLYGVRFFMVHNKKYIPKREEGLKDTDVIIYGHSHKYEEKHEDGRLYLNPGSCGPRRFTQPVTFAVFTVEDDGAYKVEKVEVVQRTGTVRAGSAGTNGMQTGGAGGTDTIEDTAEKGELEQELASLDLKRVVKGVMRDTDKRLSVKETAVRNGISEELAGQICRLYLTHPGVSTDGIIDKMGLPKNR
;
A
#
# COMPACT_ATOMS: atom_id res chain seq x y z
N MET A 1 -26.61 -0.11 -7.01
CA MET A 1 -25.34 0.43 -6.47
C MET A 1 -24.35 -0.72 -6.27
N HIS A 2 -23.19 -0.70 -6.92
CA HIS A 2 -22.18 -1.77 -6.93
C HIS A 2 -20.87 -1.29 -6.33
N LYS A 3 -20.24 -2.10 -5.49
CA LYS A 3 -18.96 -1.78 -4.84
C LYS A 3 -17.82 -2.60 -5.41
N ILE A 4 -16.72 -1.94 -5.74
CA ILE A 4 -15.49 -2.54 -6.25
C ILE A 4 -14.33 -2.15 -5.34
N GLY A 5 -13.60 -3.12 -4.80
CA GLY A 5 -12.37 -2.87 -4.06
C GLY A 5 -11.21 -2.62 -5.01
N ILE A 6 -10.44 -1.57 -4.81
CA ILE A 6 -9.27 -1.26 -5.64
C ILE A 6 -8.02 -1.24 -4.76
N LEU A 7 -7.13 -2.18 -4.98
CA LEU A 7 -5.91 -2.41 -4.20
C LEU A 7 -4.66 -2.38 -5.10
N SER A 8 -3.50 -2.20 -4.48
CA SER A 8 -2.19 -2.46 -5.09
C SER A 8 -1.13 -2.73 -4.02
N ASP A 9 -0.01 -3.29 -4.43
CA ASP A 9 1.20 -3.37 -3.63
C ASP A 9 0.98 -4.04 -2.26
N THR A 10 0.29 -5.19 -2.26
CA THR A 10 0.06 -6.01 -1.06
C THR A 10 1.32 -6.71 -0.55
N HIS A 11 2.33 -6.93 -1.41
CA HIS A 11 3.64 -7.49 -1.05
C HIS A 11 3.57 -8.72 -0.11
N GLY A 12 2.64 -9.63 -0.40
CA GLY A 12 2.48 -10.90 0.31
C GLY A 12 1.71 -10.81 1.62
N LEU A 13 1.06 -9.68 1.91
CA LEU A 13 0.23 -9.46 3.09
C LEU A 13 -1.14 -8.90 2.68
N LEU A 14 -2.19 -9.66 2.94
CA LEU A 14 -3.56 -9.12 3.01
C LEU A 14 -3.88 -8.88 4.48
N ARG A 15 -4.08 -7.63 4.85
CA ARG A 15 -4.42 -7.25 6.22
C ARG A 15 -5.85 -7.65 6.55
N PRO A 16 -6.13 -8.10 7.79
CA PRO A 16 -7.50 -8.41 8.21
C PRO A 16 -8.45 -7.23 8.02
N GLU A 17 -8.00 -6.01 8.34
CA GLU A 17 -8.80 -4.80 8.22
C GLU A 17 -9.14 -4.47 6.75
N VAL A 18 -8.23 -4.77 5.83
CA VAL A 18 -8.48 -4.64 4.39
C VAL A 18 -9.48 -5.69 3.93
N ALA A 19 -9.31 -6.94 4.34
CA ALA A 19 -10.23 -8.03 3.99
C ALA A 19 -11.65 -7.76 4.52
N GLU A 20 -11.78 -7.25 5.75
CA GLU A 20 -13.05 -6.87 6.35
C GLU A 20 -13.74 -5.74 5.57
N ALA A 21 -12.99 -4.70 5.20
CA ALA A 21 -13.53 -3.58 4.44
C ALA A 21 -13.92 -3.94 3.00
N LEU A 22 -13.39 -5.04 2.46
CA LEU A 22 -13.73 -5.56 1.14
C LEU A 22 -14.91 -6.53 1.15
N ALA A 23 -15.41 -6.93 2.32
CA ALA A 23 -16.40 -7.99 2.45
C ALA A 23 -17.71 -7.73 1.67
N ASP A 24 -18.09 -6.46 1.49
CA ASP A 24 -19.26 -6.03 0.74
C ASP A 24 -18.96 -5.69 -0.73
N CYS A 25 -17.73 -5.90 -1.20
CA CYS A 25 -17.37 -5.65 -2.59
C CYS A 25 -17.82 -6.81 -3.48
N GLU A 26 -18.35 -6.48 -4.66
CA GLU A 26 -18.80 -7.46 -5.66
C GLU A 26 -17.69 -7.83 -6.65
N ALA A 27 -16.64 -7.01 -6.71
CA ALA A 27 -15.43 -7.25 -7.49
C ALA A 27 -14.22 -6.61 -6.80
N ILE A 28 -13.02 -7.11 -7.13
CA ILE A 28 -11.76 -6.56 -6.64
C ILE A 28 -10.83 -6.34 -7.84
N LEU A 29 -10.20 -5.15 -7.91
CA LEU A 29 -9.18 -4.82 -8.89
C LEU A 29 -7.84 -4.66 -8.15
N HIS A 30 -6.81 -5.41 -8.56
CA HIS A 30 -5.50 -5.38 -7.91
C HIS A 30 -4.41 -4.93 -8.90
N GLY A 31 -3.80 -3.79 -8.63
CA GLY A 31 -2.82 -3.11 -9.47
C GLY A 31 -1.41 -3.73 -9.49
N GLY A 32 -1.23 -4.98 -9.03
CA GLY A 32 0.05 -5.71 -9.07
C GLY A 32 0.89 -5.62 -7.78
N ASP A 33 2.07 -6.27 -7.80
CA ASP A 33 2.95 -6.48 -6.64
C ASP A 33 2.26 -7.21 -5.49
N ILE A 34 1.70 -8.37 -5.83
CA ILE A 34 1.01 -9.28 -4.90
C ILE A 34 2.02 -10.08 -4.09
N ASN A 35 3.08 -10.55 -4.72
CA ASN A 35 4.23 -11.33 -4.23
C ASN A 35 3.93 -12.76 -3.77
N LYS A 36 2.70 -13.12 -3.39
CA LYS A 36 2.33 -14.48 -2.96
C LYS A 36 0.98 -14.92 -3.51
N PRO A 37 0.86 -16.12 -4.09
CA PRO A 37 -0.42 -16.66 -4.58
C PRO A 37 -1.52 -16.64 -3.51
N ALA A 38 -1.16 -16.94 -2.25
CA ALA A 38 -2.09 -16.97 -1.14
C ALA A 38 -2.87 -15.67 -0.93
N VAL A 39 -2.30 -14.51 -1.29
CA VAL A 39 -3.03 -13.22 -1.22
C VAL A 39 -4.13 -13.20 -2.27
N LEU A 40 -3.83 -13.62 -3.51
CA LEU A 40 -4.82 -13.69 -4.58
C LEU A 40 -5.94 -14.69 -4.26
N GLU A 41 -5.57 -15.83 -3.66
CA GLU A 41 -6.55 -16.82 -3.20
C GLU A 41 -7.48 -16.25 -2.12
N GLN A 42 -6.93 -15.49 -1.17
CA GLN A 42 -7.73 -14.83 -0.12
C GLN A 42 -8.67 -13.78 -0.71
N LEU A 43 -8.21 -12.95 -1.64
CA LEU A 43 -9.03 -11.97 -2.33
C LEU A 43 -10.17 -12.64 -3.12
N ASN A 44 -9.87 -13.71 -3.87
CA ASN A 44 -10.88 -14.45 -4.63
C ASN A 44 -11.94 -15.16 -3.75
N ARG A 45 -11.67 -15.37 -2.47
CA ARG A 45 -12.70 -15.85 -1.52
C ARG A 45 -13.67 -14.75 -1.10
N ILE A 46 -13.27 -13.49 -1.22
CA ILE A 46 -14.12 -12.34 -0.92
C ILE A 46 -14.98 -12.01 -2.15
N ALA A 47 -14.33 -11.74 -3.30
CA ALA A 47 -15.00 -11.43 -4.55
C ALA A 47 -14.13 -11.79 -5.76
N PRO A 48 -14.70 -11.92 -6.98
CA PRO A 48 -13.93 -12.07 -8.20
C PRO A 48 -12.85 -11.01 -8.31
N THR A 49 -11.59 -11.44 -8.44
CA THR A 49 -10.42 -10.55 -8.41
C THR A 49 -9.77 -10.47 -9.79
N TYR A 50 -9.70 -9.28 -10.34
CA TYR A 50 -9.00 -8.93 -11.57
C TYR A 50 -7.64 -8.32 -11.22
N VAL A 51 -6.58 -8.82 -11.84
CA VAL A 51 -5.22 -8.51 -11.41
C VAL A 51 -4.28 -8.30 -12.58
N VAL A 52 -3.35 -7.37 -12.44
CA VAL A 52 -2.20 -7.25 -13.33
C VAL A 52 -0.92 -7.64 -12.60
N ARG A 53 0.06 -8.11 -13.36
CA ARG A 53 1.36 -8.48 -12.83
C ARG A 53 2.17 -7.23 -12.48
N GLY A 54 2.75 -7.21 -11.27
CA GLY A 54 3.72 -6.20 -10.85
C GLY A 54 5.17 -6.63 -11.07
N ASN A 55 6.11 -5.72 -10.86
CA ASN A 55 7.53 -6.01 -11.06
C ASN A 55 8.13 -6.91 -9.97
N ASN A 56 7.50 -7.01 -8.81
CA ASN A 56 7.92 -7.92 -7.74
C ASN A 56 7.20 -9.28 -7.76
N ASP A 57 6.24 -9.46 -8.66
CA ASP A 57 5.58 -10.75 -8.88
C ASP A 57 6.51 -11.67 -9.68
N LYS A 58 6.91 -12.79 -9.05
CA LYS A 58 7.92 -13.71 -9.58
C LYS A 58 7.30 -14.76 -10.52
N GLU A 59 7.98 -15.90 -10.71
CA GLU A 59 7.59 -16.98 -11.62
C GLU A 59 6.15 -17.47 -11.45
N TRP A 60 5.62 -17.50 -10.24
CA TRP A 60 4.24 -17.92 -9.96
C TRP A 60 3.19 -17.07 -10.68
N ALA A 61 3.54 -15.82 -10.98
CA ALA A 61 2.67 -14.84 -11.62
C ALA A 61 2.94 -14.68 -13.13
N ARG A 62 3.68 -15.61 -13.74
CA ARG A 62 4.04 -15.51 -15.16
C ARG A 62 2.82 -15.44 -16.08
N GLU A 63 1.73 -16.12 -15.72
CA GLU A 63 0.49 -16.16 -16.45
C GLU A 63 -0.43 -14.93 -16.21
N LEU A 64 -0.10 -14.09 -15.22
CA LEU A 64 -0.84 -12.87 -14.99
C LEU A 64 -0.53 -11.82 -16.07
N PRO A 65 -1.56 -11.13 -16.59
CA PRO A 65 -1.37 -10.12 -17.62
C PRO A 65 -0.60 -8.90 -17.08
N GLU A 66 0.24 -8.29 -17.92
CA GLU A 66 0.91 -7.02 -17.60
C GLU A 66 -0.03 -5.82 -17.66
N THR A 67 -1.05 -5.92 -18.52
CA THR A 67 -2.14 -4.94 -18.64
C THR A 67 -3.47 -5.67 -18.76
N LEU A 68 -4.53 -5.06 -18.25
CA LEU A 68 -5.87 -5.64 -18.31
C LEU A 68 -6.90 -4.54 -18.55
N SER A 69 -7.78 -4.76 -19.52
CA SER A 69 -8.99 -3.95 -19.70
C SER A 69 -10.20 -4.78 -19.30
N VAL A 70 -11.05 -4.23 -18.43
CA VAL A 70 -12.26 -4.89 -17.96
C VAL A 70 -13.40 -3.88 -17.83
N SER A 71 -14.61 -4.30 -18.16
CA SER A 71 -15.82 -3.50 -17.93
C SER A 71 -16.63 -4.12 -16.81
N LEU A 72 -16.88 -3.34 -15.76
CA LEU A 72 -17.67 -3.74 -14.61
C LEU A 72 -18.76 -2.69 -14.37
N TYR A 73 -20.00 -3.13 -14.30
CA TYR A 73 -21.17 -2.28 -14.02
C TYR A 73 -21.26 -1.03 -14.90
N GLY A 74 -20.87 -1.16 -16.18
CA GLY A 74 -20.90 -0.06 -17.16
C GLY A 74 -19.67 0.87 -17.16
N VAL A 75 -18.74 0.72 -16.19
CA VAL A 75 -17.47 1.46 -16.13
C VAL A 75 -16.35 0.63 -16.76
N ARG A 76 -15.51 1.27 -17.57
CA ARG A 76 -14.40 0.63 -18.29
C ARG A 76 -13.07 0.98 -17.64
N PHE A 77 -12.44 -0.04 -17.08
CA PHE A 77 -11.16 0.05 -16.39
C PHE A 77 -10.02 -0.41 -17.28
N PHE A 78 -8.92 0.35 -17.28
CA PHE A 78 -7.62 -0.09 -17.77
C PHE A 78 -6.66 -0.20 -16.59
N MET A 79 -5.95 -1.32 -16.47
CA MET A 79 -5.05 -1.60 -15.37
C MET A 79 -3.63 -1.86 -15.89
N VAL A 80 -2.64 -1.29 -15.20
CA VAL A 80 -1.22 -1.53 -15.43
C VAL A 80 -0.46 -1.26 -14.13
N HIS A 81 0.53 -2.08 -13.76
CA HIS A 81 1.21 -1.87 -12.48
C HIS A 81 1.98 -0.55 -12.42
N ASN A 82 2.73 -0.21 -13.46
CA ASN A 82 3.55 0.99 -13.45
C ASN A 82 3.02 2.05 -14.41
N LYS A 83 2.76 3.26 -13.88
CA LYS A 83 2.27 4.44 -14.62
C LYS A 83 3.05 4.74 -15.91
N LYS A 84 4.34 4.38 -15.96
CA LYS A 84 5.19 4.58 -17.15
C LYS A 84 4.71 3.80 -18.38
N TYR A 85 3.97 2.72 -18.19
CA TYR A 85 3.47 1.85 -19.26
C TYR A 85 2.02 2.14 -19.65
N ILE A 86 1.42 3.19 -19.09
CA ILE A 86 0.13 3.69 -19.60
C ILE A 86 0.33 4.11 -21.06
N PRO A 87 -0.52 3.65 -21.99
CA PRO A 87 -0.44 4.04 -23.40
C PRO A 87 -0.46 5.57 -23.57
N LYS A 88 0.48 6.09 -24.34
CA LYS A 88 0.58 7.54 -24.61
C LYS A 88 -0.35 7.99 -25.74
N ARG A 89 -0.83 7.05 -26.56
CA ARG A 89 -1.73 7.31 -27.67
C ARG A 89 -3.16 7.02 -27.24
N GLU A 90 -4.06 7.89 -27.66
CA GLU A 90 -5.49 7.78 -27.37
C GLU A 90 -6.10 6.43 -27.79
N GLU A 91 -5.62 5.87 -28.92
CA GLU A 91 -6.09 4.56 -29.39
C GLU A 91 -5.89 3.45 -28.38
N GLY A 92 -4.81 3.51 -27.56
CA GLY A 92 -4.50 2.52 -26.52
C GLY A 92 -5.38 2.63 -25.29
N LEU A 93 -6.11 3.74 -25.14
CA LEU A 93 -7.02 4.00 -24.01
C LEU A 93 -8.44 4.29 -24.49
N LYS A 94 -8.71 4.01 -25.76
CA LYS A 94 -10.05 4.19 -26.32
C LYS A 94 -11.08 3.47 -25.46
N ASP A 95 -12.15 4.18 -25.15
CA ASP A 95 -13.22 3.63 -24.33
C ASP A 95 -12.81 3.27 -22.88
N THR A 96 -11.81 3.95 -22.31
CA THR A 96 -11.40 3.81 -20.89
C THR A 96 -11.93 4.97 -20.09
N ASP A 97 -12.59 4.68 -18.98
CA ASP A 97 -13.12 5.68 -18.02
C ASP A 97 -12.17 5.84 -16.83
N VAL A 98 -11.58 4.74 -16.37
CA VAL A 98 -10.72 4.69 -15.19
C VAL A 98 -9.41 3.95 -15.49
N ILE A 99 -8.28 4.56 -15.15
CA ILE A 99 -6.94 3.99 -15.29
C ILE A 99 -6.40 3.70 -13.89
N ILE A 100 -6.13 2.42 -13.59
CA ILE A 100 -5.63 1.95 -12.31
C ILE A 100 -4.15 1.57 -12.44
N TYR A 101 -3.33 2.02 -11.49
CA TYR A 101 -1.92 1.67 -11.40
C TYR A 101 -1.45 1.63 -9.95
N GLY A 102 -0.24 1.11 -9.68
CA GLY A 102 0.37 1.01 -8.36
C GLY A 102 1.82 1.50 -8.36
N HIS A 103 2.73 0.67 -7.87
CA HIS A 103 4.18 0.82 -7.93
C HIS A 103 4.78 1.95 -7.07
N SER A 104 4.19 3.12 -7.04
CA SER A 104 4.69 4.25 -6.25
C SER A 104 4.36 4.14 -4.77
N HIS A 105 3.37 3.31 -4.40
CA HIS A 105 2.79 3.14 -3.07
C HIS A 105 2.13 4.41 -2.51
N LYS A 106 1.96 5.44 -3.32
CA LYS A 106 1.32 6.70 -2.93
C LYS A 106 -0.06 6.76 -3.52
N TYR A 107 -1.06 7.09 -2.68
CA TYR A 107 -2.40 7.35 -3.17
C TYR A 107 -2.36 8.53 -4.14
N GLU A 108 -2.93 8.37 -5.30
CA GLU A 108 -3.09 9.42 -6.31
C GLU A 108 -4.47 9.26 -6.95
N GLU A 109 -5.23 10.33 -6.95
CA GLU A 109 -6.52 10.44 -7.63
C GLU A 109 -6.49 11.71 -8.46
N LYS A 110 -6.63 11.57 -9.77
CA LYS A 110 -6.54 12.70 -10.70
C LYS A 110 -7.51 12.52 -11.85
N HIS A 111 -8.32 13.55 -12.12
CA HIS A 111 -9.12 13.60 -13.32
C HIS A 111 -8.36 14.38 -14.40
N GLU A 112 -8.17 13.75 -15.56
CA GLU A 112 -7.45 14.32 -16.70
C GLU A 112 -8.03 13.73 -18.00
N ASP A 113 -8.27 14.58 -18.99
CA ASP A 113 -8.80 14.19 -20.31
C ASP A 113 -10.07 13.32 -20.26
N GLY A 114 -10.97 13.66 -19.32
CA GLY A 114 -12.25 12.94 -19.13
C GLY A 114 -12.11 11.57 -18.46
N ARG A 115 -10.93 11.20 -17.94
CA ARG A 115 -10.64 9.93 -17.29
C ARG A 115 -10.21 10.13 -15.84
N LEU A 116 -10.48 9.14 -15.01
CA LEU A 116 -9.93 9.03 -13.68
C LEU A 116 -8.61 8.23 -13.73
N TYR A 117 -7.53 8.81 -13.22
CA TYR A 117 -6.27 8.15 -12.93
C TYR A 117 -6.20 7.86 -11.44
N LEU A 118 -6.15 6.59 -11.07
CA LEU A 118 -6.21 6.14 -9.67
C LEU A 118 -5.05 5.22 -9.31
N ASN A 119 -4.28 5.63 -8.32
CA ASN A 119 -3.37 4.77 -7.60
C ASN A 119 -3.92 4.60 -6.17
N PRO A 120 -4.34 3.42 -5.76
CA PRO A 120 -4.93 3.20 -4.44
C PRO A 120 -3.90 3.28 -3.30
N GLY A 121 -2.62 3.48 -3.61
CA GLY A 121 -1.52 3.39 -2.66
C GLY A 121 -1.07 1.96 -2.43
N SER A 122 -0.62 1.64 -1.22
CA SER A 122 -0.21 0.29 -0.82
C SER A 122 -0.99 -0.13 0.42
N CYS A 123 -1.62 -1.30 0.38
CA CYS A 123 -2.33 -1.89 1.51
C CYS A 123 -1.58 -3.08 2.15
N GLY A 124 -0.35 -3.33 1.72
CA GLY A 124 0.53 -4.35 2.26
C GLY A 124 1.30 -3.93 3.52
N PRO A 125 2.54 -4.41 3.70
CA PRO A 125 3.38 -4.03 4.83
C PRO A 125 3.56 -2.52 4.92
N ARG A 126 3.37 -1.96 6.12
CA ARG A 126 3.54 -0.51 6.36
C ARG A 126 4.95 -0.07 5.97
N ARG A 127 5.04 1.09 5.36
CA ARG A 127 6.31 1.72 4.98
C ARG A 127 6.37 3.11 5.60
N PHE A 128 7.15 3.26 6.65
CA PHE A 128 7.45 4.51 7.35
C PHE A 128 6.28 5.48 7.50
N THR A 129 6.36 6.61 6.81
CA THR A 129 5.40 7.71 6.85
C THR A 129 4.25 7.54 5.88
N GLN A 130 4.27 6.49 5.03
CA GLN A 130 3.18 6.30 4.08
C GLN A 130 2.01 5.59 4.76
N PRO A 131 0.81 6.16 4.66
CA PRO A 131 -0.40 5.50 5.15
C PRO A 131 -0.64 4.21 4.37
N VAL A 132 -1.21 3.23 5.05
CA VAL A 132 -1.71 2.01 4.41
C VAL A 132 -3.05 2.36 3.80
N THR A 133 -3.14 2.35 2.47
CA THR A 133 -4.34 2.81 1.77
C THR A 133 -4.80 1.83 0.69
N PHE A 134 -6.08 1.87 0.42
CA PHE A 134 -6.75 1.30 -0.73
C PHE A 134 -7.95 2.18 -1.08
N ALA A 135 -8.71 1.84 -2.12
CA ALA A 135 -9.90 2.57 -2.49
C ALA A 135 -11.12 1.65 -2.58
N VAL A 136 -12.29 2.20 -2.27
CA VAL A 136 -13.59 1.61 -2.61
C VAL A 136 -14.22 2.46 -3.70
N PHE A 137 -14.52 1.82 -4.81
CA PHE A 137 -15.15 2.43 -5.97
C PHE A 137 -16.61 1.99 -6.01
N THR A 138 -17.52 2.95 -5.96
CA THR A 138 -18.96 2.68 -5.99
C THR A 138 -19.55 3.16 -7.31
N VAL A 139 -20.29 2.30 -7.98
CA VAL A 139 -21.05 2.62 -9.20
C VAL A 139 -22.53 2.68 -8.84
N GLU A 140 -23.15 3.80 -9.13
CA GLU A 140 -24.59 4.00 -8.94
C GLU A 140 -25.40 3.43 -10.12
N ASP A 141 -26.71 3.25 -9.91
CA ASP A 141 -27.59 2.63 -10.91
C ASP A 141 -27.74 3.50 -12.19
N ASP A 142 -27.46 4.79 -12.10
CA ASP A 142 -27.44 5.75 -13.24
C ASP A 142 -26.09 5.78 -13.98
N GLY A 143 -25.10 4.99 -13.55
CA GLY A 143 -23.76 4.93 -14.12
C GLY A 143 -22.79 5.98 -13.56
N ALA A 144 -23.23 6.85 -12.66
CA ALA A 144 -22.32 7.71 -11.92
C ALA A 144 -21.43 6.88 -10.98
N TYR A 145 -20.21 7.34 -10.69
CA TYR A 145 -19.34 6.65 -9.78
C TYR A 145 -18.70 7.58 -8.76
N LYS A 146 -18.33 7.00 -7.63
CA LYS A 146 -17.64 7.66 -6.54
C LYS A 146 -16.43 6.83 -6.12
N VAL A 147 -15.33 7.51 -5.80
CA VAL A 147 -14.14 6.90 -5.20
C VAL A 147 -14.05 7.32 -3.75
N GLU A 148 -13.80 6.37 -2.88
CA GLU A 148 -13.53 6.61 -1.47
C GLU A 148 -12.13 6.07 -1.15
N LYS A 149 -11.22 6.97 -0.74
CA LYS A 149 -9.92 6.59 -0.18
C LYS A 149 -10.14 6.01 1.20
N VAL A 150 -9.69 4.77 1.42
CA VAL A 150 -9.70 4.13 2.73
C VAL A 150 -8.29 4.11 3.28
N GLU A 151 -8.10 4.66 4.47
CA GLU A 151 -6.85 4.60 5.21
C GLU A 151 -7.00 3.62 6.37
N VAL A 152 -6.12 2.61 6.40
CA VAL A 152 -6.17 1.58 7.45
C VAL A 152 -5.45 2.09 8.69
N VAL A 153 -6.23 2.40 9.72
CA VAL A 153 -5.71 2.70 11.06
C VAL A 153 -5.44 1.38 11.77
N GLN A 154 -4.19 1.10 12.14
CA GLN A 154 -3.89 -0.09 12.93
C GLN A 154 -4.51 0.05 14.32
N ARG A 155 -5.42 -0.87 14.66
CA ARG A 155 -5.80 -1.07 16.07
C ARG A 155 -4.61 -1.72 16.77
N THR A 156 -3.88 -0.99 17.58
CA THR A 156 -2.88 -1.56 18.49
C THR A 156 -3.63 -2.38 19.54
N GLY A 157 -3.76 -3.68 19.25
CA GLY A 157 -4.33 -4.63 20.20
C GLY A 157 -3.34 -4.89 21.32
N THR A 158 -3.54 -4.26 22.48
CA THR A 158 -2.91 -4.67 23.73
C THR A 158 -3.53 -6.01 24.13
N VAL A 159 -2.83 -7.11 23.88
CA VAL A 159 -3.16 -8.40 24.49
C VAL A 159 -2.73 -8.29 25.96
N ARG A 160 -3.63 -7.82 26.83
CA ARG A 160 -3.48 -8.05 28.27
C ARG A 160 -3.83 -9.50 28.55
N ALA A 161 -2.83 -10.27 28.98
CA ALA A 161 -3.05 -11.56 29.61
C ALA A 161 -3.91 -11.30 30.86
N GLY A 162 -5.16 -11.76 30.84
CA GLY A 162 -6.09 -11.63 31.94
C GLY A 162 -5.73 -12.60 33.05
N SER A 163 -5.42 -12.12 34.25
CA SER A 163 -5.58 -12.85 35.47
C SER A 163 -7.06 -12.83 35.91
N ALA A 164 -7.59 -13.98 36.20
CA ALA A 164 -8.95 -14.18 36.67
C ALA A 164 -9.24 -13.42 37.97
N GLY A 165 -10.42 -12.78 38.08
CA GLY A 165 -10.91 -12.15 39.32
C GLY A 165 -12.27 -11.47 39.14
N THR A 166 -13.32 -12.19 39.46
CA THR A 166 -14.67 -11.88 39.95
C THR A 166 -15.22 -10.44 39.98
N ASN A 167 -16.44 -10.33 39.41
CA ASN A 167 -17.61 -9.51 39.77
C ASN A 167 -17.50 -7.99 40.05
N GLY A 168 -18.34 -7.26 39.29
CA GLY A 168 -18.79 -5.91 39.67
C GLY A 168 -19.41 -5.13 38.53
N MET A 169 -20.74 -5.15 38.50
CA MET A 169 -21.63 -4.38 37.61
C MET A 169 -21.52 -2.90 37.95
N GLN A 170 -21.21 -2.02 36.96
CA GLN A 170 -21.76 -0.64 36.96
C GLN A 170 -21.61 0.02 35.59
N THR A 171 -22.65 0.74 35.26
CA THR A 171 -22.99 1.50 34.08
C THR A 171 -22.21 2.82 33.94
N GLY A 172 -21.95 3.27 32.72
CA GLY A 172 -21.94 4.70 32.41
C GLY A 172 -20.66 5.29 31.77
N GLY A 173 -20.79 5.88 30.60
CA GLY A 173 -20.13 7.13 30.24
C GLY A 173 -18.93 7.08 29.30
N ALA A 174 -19.21 7.38 28.10
CA ALA A 174 -18.48 8.15 27.08
C ALA A 174 -17.11 8.75 27.39
N GLY A 175 -16.20 8.71 26.37
CA GLY A 175 -15.19 9.75 26.21
C GLY A 175 -13.80 9.23 25.86
N GLY A 176 -13.42 9.40 24.63
CA GLY A 176 -12.16 9.26 23.96
C GLY A 176 -10.89 9.54 24.74
N THR A 177 -9.89 8.71 24.49
CA THR A 177 -8.46 9.02 24.60
C THR A 177 -7.62 7.95 23.90
N ASP A 178 -7.70 7.85 22.54
CA ASP A 178 -6.86 6.92 21.78
C ASP A 178 -6.00 7.59 20.68
N THR A 179 -5.80 8.91 20.81
CA THR A 179 -5.04 9.70 19.81
C THR A 179 -3.61 10.08 20.23
N ILE A 180 -3.17 9.71 21.42
CA ILE A 180 -1.92 10.26 22.01
C ILE A 180 -0.69 9.37 21.77
N GLU A 181 -0.83 8.04 21.71
CA GLU A 181 0.35 7.15 21.54
C GLU A 181 0.83 7.05 20.09
N ASP A 182 -0.08 7.04 19.12
CA ASP A 182 0.28 6.99 17.67
C ASP A 182 0.94 8.31 17.20
N THR A 183 0.66 9.41 17.89
CA THR A 183 1.31 10.72 17.65
C THR A 183 2.70 10.80 18.29
N ALA A 184 2.98 10.09 19.37
CA ALA A 184 4.28 10.10 20.04
C ALA A 184 5.33 9.29 19.23
N GLU A 185 5.02 8.06 18.81
CA GLU A 185 5.93 7.25 17.96
C GLU A 185 6.20 7.91 16.61
N LYS A 186 5.16 8.53 16.01
CA LYS A 186 5.31 9.29 14.77
C LYS A 186 6.19 10.52 14.96
N GLY A 187 6.08 11.19 16.09
CA GLY A 187 6.88 12.35 16.46
C GLY A 187 8.36 12.00 16.69
N GLU A 188 8.64 10.88 17.33
CA GLU A 188 10.01 10.40 17.58
C GLU A 188 10.70 10.02 16.27
N LEU A 189 10.01 9.33 15.38
CA LEU A 189 10.53 8.96 14.06
C LEU A 189 10.74 10.18 13.15
N GLU A 190 9.82 11.14 13.16
CA GLU A 190 9.96 12.39 12.42
C GLU A 190 11.14 13.22 12.97
N GLN A 191 11.39 13.21 14.29
CA GLN A 191 12.54 13.84 14.91
C GLN A 191 13.86 13.12 14.56
N GLU A 192 13.89 11.79 14.58
CA GLU A 192 15.05 11.00 14.12
C GLU A 192 15.38 11.36 12.67
N LEU A 193 14.38 11.34 11.78
CA LEU A 193 14.55 11.63 10.37
C LEU A 193 14.99 13.07 10.07
N ALA A 194 14.49 14.05 10.84
CA ALA A 194 14.86 15.45 10.65
C ALA A 194 16.33 15.75 11.00
N SER A 195 16.94 14.93 11.86
CA SER A 195 18.34 15.07 12.30
C SER A 195 19.35 14.35 11.40
N LEU A 196 18.89 13.49 10.47
CA LEU A 196 19.72 12.61 9.66
C LEU A 196 20.01 13.17 8.26
N ASP A 197 21.24 13.02 7.81
CA ASP A 197 21.54 13.07 6.39
C ASP A 197 21.00 11.80 5.70
N LEU A 198 19.75 11.88 5.27
CA LEU A 198 19.01 10.76 4.68
C LEU A 198 19.73 10.13 3.48
N LYS A 199 20.38 10.94 2.64
CA LYS A 199 21.13 10.41 1.50
C LYS A 199 22.32 9.58 1.93
N ARG A 200 23.05 10.03 2.94
CA ARG A 200 24.18 9.32 3.53
C ARG A 200 23.74 8.02 4.18
N VAL A 201 22.67 8.07 4.96
CA VAL A 201 22.09 6.90 5.65
C VAL A 201 21.62 5.85 4.64
N VAL A 202 20.78 6.22 3.69
CA VAL A 202 20.27 5.30 2.66
C VAL A 202 21.41 4.66 1.87
N LYS A 203 22.41 5.46 1.45
CA LYS A 203 23.60 4.95 0.75
C LYS A 203 24.41 3.99 1.62
N GLY A 204 24.52 4.28 2.91
CA GLY A 204 25.18 3.40 3.88
C GLY A 204 24.47 2.06 4.01
N VAL A 205 23.16 2.08 4.20
CA VAL A 205 22.33 0.86 4.31
C VAL A 205 22.37 0.03 3.03
N MET A 206 22.25 0.65 1.84
CA MET A 206 22.38 -0.06 0.56
C MET A 206 23.71 -0.81 0.47
N ARG A 207 24.82 -0.13 0.76
CA ARG A 207 26.17 -0.73 0.76
C ARG A 207 26.31 -1.88 1.76
N ASP A 208 25.74 -1.74 2.95
CA ASP A 208 25.84 -2.76 3.98
C ASP A 208 24.91 -3.96 3.66
N THR A 209 23.78 -3.72 2.98
CA THR A 209 22.91 -4.76 2.41
C THR A 209 23.64 -5.58 1.32
N ASP A 210 24.37 -4.92 0.43
CA ASP A 210 25.19 -5.61 -0.59
C ASP A 210 26.26 -6.51 0.04
N LYS A 211 26.77 -6.12 1.22
CA LYS A 211 27.71 -6.94 2.00
C LYS A 211 27.04 -8.04 2.82
N ARG A 212 25.71 -8.19 2.70
CA ARG A 212 24.90 -9.18 3.41
C ARG A 212 24.94 -9.07 4.94
N LEU A 213 25.16 -7.86 5.47
CA LEU A 213 25.06 -7.60 6.90
C LEU A 213 23.60 -7.76 7.34
N SER A 214 23.40 -8.21 8.60
CA SER A 214 22.06 -8.26 9.20
C SER A 214 21.48 -6.86 9.36
N VAL A 215 20.15 -6.77 9.46
CA VAL A 215 19.45 -5.50 9.70
C VAL A 215 19.97 -4.82 10.95
N LYS A 216 20.22 -5.59 12.02
CA LYS A 216 20.74 -5.11 13.29
C LYS A 216 22.14 -4.50 13.15
N GLU A 217 23.07 -5.21 12.49
CA GLU A 217 24.42 -4.69 12.22
C GLU A 217 24.39 -3.43 11.36
N THR A 218 23.53 -3.43 10.34
CA THR A 218 23.32 -2.29 9.44
C THR A 218 22.78 -1.08 10.20
N ALA A 219 21.83 -1.27 11.11
CA ALA A 219 21.28 -0.22 11.96
C ALA A 219 22.35 0.44 12.82
N VAL A 220 23.12 -0.37 13.56
CA VAL A 220 24.20 0.10 14.44
C VAL A 220 25.26 0.88 13.65
N ARG A 221 25.68 0.37 12.48
CA ARG A 221 26.73 1.00 11.64
C ARG A 221 26.32 2.35 11.05
N ASN A 222 25.03 2.53 10.80
CA ASN A 222 24.50 3.75 10.20
C ASN A 222 23.88 4.70 11.24
N GLY A 223 23.88 4.32 12.54
CA GLY A 223 23.37 5.15 13.64
C GLY A 223 21.86 5.40 13.55
N ILE A 224 21.10 4.38 13.18
CA ILE A 224 19.64 4.45 12.97
C ILE A 224 18.93 3.29 13.66
N SER A 225 17.62 3.39 13.82
CA SER A 225 16.82 2.32 14.37
C SER A 225 16.83 1.06 13.47
N GLU A 226 16.64 -0.14 14.06
CA GLU A 226 16.51 -1.39 13.31
C GLU A 226 15.30 -1.35 12.36
N GLU A 227 14.27 -0.65 12.74
CA GLU A 227 13.08 -0.47 11.93
C GLU A 227 13.41 0.31 10.64
N LEU A 228 14.10 1.45 10.75
CA LEU A 228 14.54 2.26 9.62
C LEU A 228 15.48 1.48 8.70
N ALA A 229 16.49 0.82 9.27
CA ALA A 229 17.40 -0.02 8.51
C ALA A 229 16.67 -1.12 7.75
N GLY A 230 15.75 -1.82 8.41
CA GLY A 230 14.96 -2.91 7.82
C GLY A 230 14.07 -2.44 6.66
N GLN A 231 13.51 -1.25 6.74
CA GLN A 231 12.69 -0.69 5.69
C GLN A 231 13.52 -0.29 4.47
N ILE A 232 14.65 0.38 4.67
CA ILE A 232 15.58 0.74 3.58
C ILE A 232 16.10 -0.53 2.89
N CYS A 233 16.55 -1.54 3.66
CA CYS A 233 16.99 -2.84 3.14
C CYS A 233 15.90 -3.49 2.27
N ARG A 234 14.66 -3.51 2.76
CA ARG A 234 13.53 -4.11 2.05
C ARG A 234 13.26 -3.38 0.73
N LEU A 235 13.22 -2.03 0.75
CA LEU A 235 13.03 -1.24 -0.46
C LEU A 235 14.14 -1.47 -1.48
N TYR A 236 15.38 -1.54 -1.03
CA TYR A 236 16.53 -1.78 -1.89
C TYR A 236 16.47 -3.17 -2.54
N LEU A 237 16.17 -4.21 -1.76
CA LEU A 237 16.11 -5.59 -2.25
C LEU A 237 14.90 -5.86 -3.16
N THR A 238 13.79 -5.16 -2.94
CA THR A 238 12.57 -5.35 -3.74
C THR A 238 12.50 -4.50 -5.00
N HIS A 239 13.43 -3.53 -5.17
CA HIS A 239 13.48 -2.66 -6.34
C HIS A 239 14.89 -2.62 -6.94
N PRO A 240 15.28 -3.66 -7.71
CA PRO A 240 16.60 -3.72 -8.33
C PRO A 240 16.92 -2.47 -9.14
N GLY A 241 18.10 -1.87 -8.91
CA GLY A 241 18.53 -0.66 -9.60
C GLY A 241 17.92 0.65 -9.07
N VAL A 242 17.21 0.61 -7.94
CA VAL A 242 16.69 1.83 -7.32
C VAL A 242 17.83 2.72 -6.83
N SER A 243 17.75 4.01 -7.11
CA SER A 243 18.70 5.01 -6.60
C SER A 243 18.40 5.39 -5.14
N THR A 244 19.37 6.01 -4.48
CA THR A 244 19.20 6.58 -3.14
C THR A 244 18.01 7.53 -3.08
N ASP A 245 17.89 8.46 -4.05
CA ASP A 245 16.75 9.37 -4.12
C ASP A 245 15.43 8.64 -4.39
N GLY A 246 15.47 7.55 -5.14
CA GLY A 246 14.31 6.69 -5.37
C GLY A 246 13.83 5.98 -4.11
N ILE A 247 14.75 5.56 -3.23
CA ILE A 247 14.39 4.99 -1.92
C ILE A 247 13.76 6.06 -1.04
N ILE A 248 14.38 7.25 -0.93
CA ILE A 248 13.86 8.37 -0.13
C ILE A 248 12.44 8.74 -0.59
N ASP A 249 12.22 8.82 -1.91
CA ASP A 249 10.91 9.11 -2.49
C ASP A 249 9.87 8.03 -2.17
N LYS A 250 10.26 6.75 -2.27
CA LYS A 250 9.40 5.62 -1.92
C LYS A 250 9.07 5.55 -0.42
N MET A 251 9.93 6.08 0.42
CA MET A 251 9.69 6.24 1.86
C MET A 251 8.75 7.41 2.17
N GLY A 252 8.43 8.27 1.21
CA GLY A 252 7.61 9.47 1.44
C GLY A 252 8.33 10.59 2.19
N LEU A 253 9.68 10.54 2.26
CA LEU A 253 10.48 11.51 2.99
C LEU A 253 10.80 12.74 2.14
N PRO A 254 10.90 13.94 2.76
CA PRO A 254 11.28 15.15 2.04
C PRO A 254 12.72 15.00 1.48
N LYS A 255 12.89 15.37 0.23
CA LYS A 255 14.23 15.47 -0.36
C LYS A 255 14.89 16.71 0.25
N ASN A 256 15.87 16.53 1.13
CA ASN A 256 16.69 17.65 1.57
C ASN A 256 17.38 18.26 0.33
N ARG A 257 17.14 19.54 0.14
CA ARG A 257 17.78 20.35 -0.90
C ARG A 257 19.26 20.56 -0.63
#